data_cf3e8b2607bc55327522995f128ee0cf
#
_entry.id   cf3e8b2607bc55327522995f128ee0cf
#
_cell.length_a   1.000
_cell.length_b   1.000
_cell.length_c   1.000
_cell.angle_alpha   90.00
_cell.angle_beta   90.00
_cell.angle_gamma   90.00
#
_symmetry.space_group_name_H-M   'P 1'
#
loop_
_entity.id
_entity.type
_entity.pdbx_description
1 polymer ?
#
loop_
_entity_poly.entity_id
_entity_poly.type
_entity_poly.pdbx_seq_one_letter_code
_entity_poly.pdbx_strand_id
1 'polypeptide(L)'
;MDGNAAPLDEICKLAEKYDALVMVDECHSAGVLGKTGRGITELYNLRGQVDILTGTLGKAFGGAVGGFTTGRKEIIDMLRQRSRPYLFSNSLPPAVVGAGIETFKMLAESHELHDRLVANVEHFRAGMMAAGFDIKPTQSAICAVMLYDAKLSQDFAARLQDEGIFVTGFYYPVVPKGQARIRVQVSAGHTTEQLDRCIAAFVKIGKEMNVIK
;
A
#
# COMPACT_ATOMS: atom_id res chain seq x y z
N MET A 1 -6.39 -3.43 2.08
CA MET A 1 -7.32 -3.18 0.96
C MET A 1 -7.39 -1.69 0.66
N ASP A 2 -7.75 -0.87 1.62
CA ASP A 2 -7.97 0.58 1.47
C ASP A 2 -6.77 1.43 1.91
N GLY A 3 -5.71 0.83 2.44
CA GLY A 3 -4.51 1.53 2.87
C GLY A 3 -4.58 2.17 4.26
N ASN A 4 -5.54 1.77 5.09
CA ASN A 4 -5.62 2.25 6.46
C ASN A 4 -4.51 1.65 7.32
N ALA A 5 -3.91 2.47 8.18
CA ALA A 5 -2.99 2.02 9.21
C ALA A 5 -3.76 1.43 10.39
N ALA A 6 -3.25 0.33 10.95
CA ALA A 6 -3.77 -0.20 12.22
C ALA A 6 -3.43 0.78 13.36
N PRO A 7 -4.21 0.87 14.45
CA PRO A 7 -3.90 1.68 15.62
C PRO A 7 -2.78 1.01 16.44
N LEU A 8 -1.56 1.07 15.91
CA LEU A 8 -0.42 0.31 16.42
C LEU A 8 -0.01 0.73 17.84
N ASP A 9 -0.19 1.99 18.17
CA ASP A 9 0.08 2.53 19.51
C ASP A 9 -0.84 1.91 20.57
N GLU A 10 -2.11 1.71 20.26
CA GLU A 10 -3.06 1.03 21.15
C GLU A 10 -2.77 -0.47 21.22
N ILE A 11 -2.42 -1.08 20.10
CA ILE A 11 -2.04 -2.50 20.04
C ILE A 11 -0.80 -2.76 20.90
N CYS A 12 0.24 -1.93 20.79
CA CYS A 12 1.46 -2.10 21.59
C CYS A 12 1.19 -1.94 23.10
N LYS A 13 0.35 -0.98 23.51
CA LYS A 13 -0.07 -0.83 24.91
C LYS A 13 -0.81 -2.07 25.44
N LEU A 14 -1.67 -2.66 24.62
CA LEU A 14 -2.36 -3.89 24.99
C LEU A 14 -1.39 -5.08 25.06
N ALA A 15 -0.48 -5.19 24.13
CA ALA A 15 0.53 -6.23 24.10
C ALA A 15 1.42 -6.17 25.37
N GLU A 16 1.88 -4.99 25.75
CA GLU A 16 2.63 -4.78 26.99
C GLU A 16 1.82 -5.20 28.22
N LYS A 17 0.55 -4.77 28.29
CA LYS A 17 -0.35 -5.11 29.41
C LYS A 17 -0.55 -6.61 29.57
N TYR A 18 -0.58 -7.37 28.47
CA TYR A 18 -0.90 -8.81 28.48
C TYR A 18 0.32 -9.70 28.19
N ASP A 19 1.53 -9.14 28.24
CA ASP A 19 2.79 -9.85 27.96
C ASP A 19 2.75 -10.62 26.63
N ALA A 20 2.28 -9.96 25.57
CA ALA A 20 2.10 -10.52 24.25
C ALA A 20 3.12 -9.96 23.26
N LEU A 21 3.53 -10.79 22.28
CA LEU A 21 4.36 -10.35 21.17
C LEU A 21 3.51 -9.62 20.12
N VAL A 22 4.11 -8.60 19.49
CA VAL A 22 3.50 -7.86 18.37
C VAL A 22 4.18 -8.23 17.07
N MET A 23 3.39 -8.74 16.13
CA MET A 23 3.81 -8.96 14.75
C MET A 23 3.05 -8.04 13.81
N VAL A 24 3.77 -7.37 12.92
CA VAL A 24 3.20 -6.43 11.94
C VAL A 24 3.60 -6.82 10.53
N ASP A 25 2.63 -6.87 9.63
CA ASP A 25 2.87 -6.96 8.19
C ASP A 25 2.98 -5.55 7.60
N GLU A 26 4.18 -5.22 7.12
CA GLU A 26 4.53 -3.93 6.50
C GLU A 26 4.48 -3.97 4.96
N CYS A 27 3.85 -4.97 4.37
CA CYS A 27 3.87 -5.17 2.91
C CYS A 27 3.26 -4.01 2.10
N HIS A 28 2.41 -3.19 2.72
CA HIS A 28 1.82 -1.99 2.11
C HIS A 28 2.24 -0.67 2.78
N SER A 29 3.01 -0.74 3.84
CA SER A 29 3.43 0.43 4.63
C SER A 29 4.91 0.75 4.48
N ALA A 30 5.78 -0.26 4.44
CA ALA A 30 7.20 -0.05 4.23
C ALA A 30 7.47 0.56 2.84
N GLY A 31 8.25 1.63 2.80
CA GLY A 31 8.49 2.47 1.63
C GLY A 31 7.41 3.55 1.40
N VAL A 32 6.32 3.56 2.19
CA VAL A 32 5.14 4.41 1.95
C VAL A 32 4.75 5.25 3.18
N LEU A 33 4.56 4.61 4.34
CA LEU A 33 4.13 5.29 5.56
C LEU A 33 5.30 5.82 6.38
N GLY A 34 5.01 6.81 7.22
CA GLY A 34 6.00 7.50 8.04
C GLY A 34 6.66 8.67 7.31
N LYS A 35 7.39 9.49 8.04
CA LYS A 35 8.01 10.71 7.50
C LYS A 35 9.11 10.42 6.47
N THR A 36 9.76 9.26 6.59
CA THR A 36 10.86 8.84 5.72
C THR A 36 10.57 7.50 5.01
N GLY A 37 9.31 7.07 4.99
CA GLY A 37 8.89 5.83 4.35
C GLY A 37 9.27 4.55 5.11
N ARG A 38 9.55 4.62 6.41
CA ARG A 38 9.96 3.47 7.22
C ARG A 38 8.81 2.68 7.83
N GLY A 39 7.61 2.89 7.32
CA GLY A 39 6.45 2.09 7.64
C GLY A 39 5.62 2.59 8.83
N ILE A 40 4.72 1.73 9.30
CA ILE A 40 3.76 2.07 10.36
C ILE A 40 4.45 2.30 11.72
N THR A 41 5.57 1.64 11.97
CA THR A 41 6.34 1.84 13.20
C THR A 41 6.92 3.25 13.29
N GLU A 42 7.32 3.84 12.16
CA GLU A 42 7.72 5.25 12.09
C GLU A 42 6.51 6.18 12.23
N LEU A 43 5.41 5.87 11.56
CA LEU A 43 4.17 6.67 11.60
C LEU A 43 3.71 6.95 13.04
N TYR A 44 3.80 5.94 13.91
CA TYR A 44 3.39 6.04 15.32
C TYR A 44 4.56 6.27 16.29
N ASN A 45 5.79 6.44 15.78
CA ASN A 45 7.00 6.59 16.60
C ASN A 45 7.23 5.40 17.58
N LEU A 46 6.99 4.18 17.10
CA LEU A 46 7.05 2.92 17.87
C LEU A 46 8.20 2.01 17.41
N ARG A 47 9.27 2.60 16.87
CA ARG A 47 10.44 1.83 16.44
C ARG A 47 11.08 1.10 17.61
N GLY A 48 11.28 -0.21 17.46
CA GLY A 48 11.81 -1.08 18.51
C GLY A 48 10.76 -1.67 19.46
N GLN A 49 9.48 -1.31 19.33
CA GLN A 49 8.40 -1.86 20.16
C GLN A 49 7.64 -3.02 19.48
N VAL A 50 7.94 -3.29 18.22
CA VAL A 50 7.38 -4.43 17.49
C VAL A 50 8.40 -5.55 17.46
N ASP A 51 7.98 -6.76 17.80
CA ASP A 51 8.85 -7.93 17.91
C ASP A 51 9.19 -8.55 16.56
N ILE A 52 8.23 -8.58 15.64
CA ILE A 52 8.36 -9.19 14.32
C ILE A 52 7.75 -8.27 13.27
N LEU A 53 8.54 -7.97 12.24
CA LEU A 53 8.09 -7.26 11.05
C LEU A 53 8.21 -8.18 9.84
N THR A 54 7.18 -8.21 9.00
CA THR A 54 7.24 -8.85 7.70
C THR A 54 7.09 -7.80 6.60
N GLY A 55 7.76 -8.00 5.49
CA GLY A 55 7.70 -7.12 4.34
C GLY A 55 7.84 -7.88 3.03
N THR A 56 7.55 -7.22 1.93
CA THR A 56 7.64 -7.80 0.59
C THR A 56 8.60 -7.03 -0.30
N LEU A 57 9.29 -7.75 -1.17
CA LEU A 57 10.09 -7.17 -2.26
C LEU A 57 9.28 -7.00 -3.55
N GLY A 58 8.02 -7.43 -3.55
CA GLY A 58 7.14 -7.38 -4.73
C GLY A 58 6.22 -6.17 -4.82
N LYS A 59 6.46 -5.11 -4.05
CA LYS A 59 5.65 -3.88 -4.06
C LYS A 59 6.56 -2.63 -4.07
N ALA A 60 6.51 -1.76 -3.07
CA ALA A 60 7.27 -0.52 -3.03
C ALA A 60 8.79 -0.72 -3.17
N PHE A 61 9.32 -1.83 -2.69
CA PHE A 61 10.75 -2.14 -2.71
C PHE A 61 11.28 -2.81 -3.99
N GLY A 62 10.55 -2.80 -5.10
CA GLY A 62 11.20 -3.16 -6.35
C GLY A 62 10.43 -4.02 -7.35
N GLY A 63 9.19 -4.40 -7.07
CA GLY A 63 8.36 -5.12 -8.04
C GLY A 63 8.81 -6.55 -8.36
N ALA A 64 9.80 -7.11 -7.65
CA ALA A 64 10.28 -8.49 -7.81
C ALA A 64 9.41 -9.49 -7.02
N VAL A 65 9.98 -10.60 -6.60
CA VAL A 65 9.31 -11.67 -5.85
C VAL A 65 9.87 -11.78 -4.43
N GLY A 66 9.12 -12.43 -3.55
CA GLY A 66 9.58 -12.75 -2.21
C GLY A 66 9.37 -11.62 -1.21
N GLY A 67 9.97 -11.82 -0.05
CA GLY A 67 9.84 -10.92 1.07
C GLY A 67 10.86 -11.25 2.15
N PHE A 68 10.70 -10.64 3.29
CA PHE A 68 11.59 -10.79 4.42
C PHE A 68 10.82 -10.76 5.74
N THR A 69 11.42 -11.36 6.75
CA THR A 69 11.00 -11.25 8.14
C THR A 69 12.18 -10.71 8.93
N THR A 70 11.93 -9.72 9.76
CA THR A 70 12.93 -9.15 10.68
C THR A 70 12.36 -9.07 12.09
N GLY A 71 13.23 -9.12 13.08
CA GLY A 71 12.86 -9.11 14.49
C GLY A 71 14.05 -9.41 15.38
N ARG A 72 13.79 -9.78 16.64
CA ARG A 72 14.83 -10.18 17.57
C ARG A 72 15.61 -11.38 17.03
N LYS A 73 16.92 -11.39 17.32
CA LYS A 73 17.83 -12.43 16.81
C LYS A 73 17.35 -13.85 17.12
N GLU A 74 16.85 -14.08 18.33
CA GLU A 74 16.38 -15.39 18.80
C GLU A 74 15.20 -15.90 17.98
N ILE A 75 14.28 -15.00 17.61
CA ILE A 75 13.13 -15.32 16.77
C ILE A 75 13.61 -15.68 15.36
N ILE A 76 14.50 -14.87 14.79
CA ILE A 76 15.01 -15.10 13.44
C ILE A 76 15.83 -16.39 13.36
N ASP A 77 16.66 -16.68 14.35
CA ASP A 77 17.43 -17.92 14.42
C ASP A 77 16.49 -19.14 14.54
N MET A 78 15.42 -19.05 15.34
CA MET A 78 14.40 -20.09 15.42
C MET A 78 13.70 -20.29 14.07
N LEU A 79 13.28 -19.22 13.39
CA LEU A 79 12.62 -19.30 12.09
C LEU A 79 13.50 -19.99 11.05
N ARG A 80 14.80 -19.71 11.03
CA ARG A 80 15.76 -20.37 10.12
C ARG A 80 15.85 -21.86 10.34
N GLN A 81 15.60 -22.35 11.56
CA GLN A 81 15.66 -23.77 11.91
C GLN A 81 14.31 -24.49 11.85
N ARG A 82 13.20 -23.77 11.95
CA ARG A 82 11.88 -24.36 12.16
C ARG A 82 10.82 -23.94 11.15
N SER A 83 11.02 -22.85 10.43
CA SER A 83 10.06 -22.40 9.40
C SER A 83 10.12 -23.34 8.19
N ARG A 84 9.07 -24.11 7.99
CA ARG A 84 8.99 -25.07 6.88
C ARG A 84 9.15 -24.43 5.50
N PRO A 85 8.52 -23.28 5.18
CA PRO A 85 8.75 -22.61 3.91
C PRO A 85 10.23 -22.23 3.71
N TYR A 86 10.91 -21.78 4.74
CA TYR A 86 12.33 -21.44 4.67
C TYR A 86 13.23 -22.67 4.46
N LEU A 87 12.91 -23.77 5.12
CA LEU A 87 13.72 -25.00 5.05
C LEU A 87 13.51 -25.79 3.75
N PHE A 88 12.30 -25.78 3.20
CA PHE A 88 11.91 -26.69 2.11
C PHE A 88 11.59 -26.00 0.80
N SER A 89 11.46 -24.66 0.77
CA SER A 89 11.31 -23.88 -0.46
C SER A 89 12.67 -23.36 -0.94
N ASN A 90 12.77 -23.12 -2.23
CA ASN A 90 13.98 -22.48 -2.79
C ASN A 90 14.16 -21.07 -2.26
N SER A 91 15.43 -20.69 -2.06
CA SER A 91 15.80 -19.33 -1.67
C SER A 91 15.50 -18.31 -2.76
N LEU A 92 15.42 -17.03 -2.38
CA LEU A 92 15.30 -15.94 -3.35
C LEU A 92 16.48 -15.96 -4.32
N PRO A 93 16.24 -15.67 -5.61
CA PRO A 93 17.32 -15.51 -6.58
C PRO A 93 18.33 -14.43 -6.14
N PRO A 94 19.65 -14.63 -6.30
CA PRO A 94 20.65 -13.63 -5.90
C PRO A 94 20.44 -12.26 -6.51
N ALA A 95 19.94 -12.16 -7.74
CA ALA A 95 19.62 -10.90 -8.40
C ALA A 95 18.53 -10.11 -7.64
N VAL A 96 17.50 -10.80 -7.14
CA VAL A 96 16.41 -10.19 -6.34
C VAL A 96 16.96 -9.70 -5.00
N VAL A 97 17.83 -10.48 -4.36
CA VAL A 97 18.47 -10.09 -3.10
C VAL A 97 19.37 -8.88 -3.32
N GLY A 98 20.18 -8.86 -4.38
CA GLY A 98 21.05 -7.74 -4.73
C GLY A 98 20.25 -6.45 -4.99
N ALA A 99 19.17 -6.54 -5.78
CA ALA A 99 18.26 -5.40 -6.01
C ALA A 99 17.62 -4.90 -4.71
N GLY A 100 17.19 -5.82 -3.83
CA GLY A 100 16.63 -5.47 -2.52
C GLY A 100 17.64 -4.73 -1.63
N ILE A 101 18.87 -5.20 -1.56
CA ILE A 101 19.94 -4.53 -0.78
C ILE A 101 20.15 -3.11 -1.30
N GLU A 102 20.21 -2.93 -2.61
CA GLU A 102 20.40 -1.60 -3.20
C GLU A 102 19.20 -0.67 -2.95
N THR A 103 17.99 -1.20 -3.05
CA THR A 103 16.77 -0.45 -2.70
C THR A 103 16.80 0.08 -1.27
N PHE A 104 17.20 -0.75 -0.31
CA PHE A 104 17.32 -0.31 1.09
C PHE A 104 18.39 0.75 1.30
N LYS A 105 19.52 0.70 0.57
CA LYS A 105 20.53 1.75 0.59
C LYS A 105 19.99 3.06 0.05
N MET A 106 19.34 3.04 -1.13
CA MET A 106 18.71 4.22 -1.74
C MET A 106 17.71 4.89 -0.78
N LEU A 107 16.86 4.09 -0.13
CA LEU A 107 15.89 4.60 0.86
C LEU A 107 16.53 5.15 2.13
N ALA A 108 17.74 4.68 2.49
CA ALA A 108 18.49 5.23 3.62
C ALA A 108 19.18 6.55 3.28
N GLU A 109 19.53 6.76 2.01
CA GLU A 109 20.29 7.91 1.51
C GLU A 109 19.42 9.08 1.05
N SER A 110 18.20 8.82 0.56
CA SER A 110 17.32 9.84 0.00
C SER A 110 15.84 9.59 0.31
N HIS A 111 15.09 10.67 0.54
CA HIS A 111 13.64 10.67 0.71
C HIS A 111 12.89 11.25 -0.50
N GLU A 112 13.60 11.61 -1.57
CA GLU A 112 13.01 12.28 -2.73
C GLU A 112 11.84 11.52 -3.35
N LEU A 113 11.98 10.19 -3.52
CA LEU A 113 10.90 9.36 -4.06
C LEU A 113 9.68 9.29 -3.12
N HIS A 114 9.93 9.24 -1.80
CA HIS A 114 8.88 9.26 -0.81
C HIS A 114 8.13 10.60 -0.82
N ASP A 115 8.85 11.72 -0.81
CA ASP A 115 8.26 13.07 -0.82
C ASP A 115 7.43 13.29 -2.10
N ARG A 116 7.93 12.82 -3.24
CA ARG A 116 7.19 12.84 -4.51
C ARG A 116 5.95 11.95 -4.47
N LEU A 117 6.00 10.78 -3.84
CA LEU A 117 4.84 9.94 -3.64
C LEU A 117 3.77 10.66 -2.81
N VAL A 118 4.14 11.29 -1.71
CA VAL A 118 3.22 12.04 -0.85
C VAL A 118 2.55 13.17 -1.64
N ALA A 119 3.33 13.99 -2.34
CA ALA A 119 2.81 15.08 -3.18
C ALA A 119 1.85 14.57 -4.26
N ASN A 120 2.19 13.49 -4.95
CA ASN A 120 1.35 12.86 -5.96
C ASN A 120 0.02 12.35 -5.39
N VAL A 121 0.04 11.75 -4.20
CA VAL A 121 -1.15 11.25 -3.52
C VAL A 121 -2.07 12.41 -3.11
N GLU A 122 -1.52 13.45 -2.54
CA GLU A 122 -2.28 14.65 -2.15
C GLU A 122 -2.91 15.32 -3.37
N HIS A 123 -2.15 15.49 -4.46
CA HIS A 123 -2.65 16.04 -5.72
C HIS A 123 -3.82 15.23 -6.29
N PHE A 124 -3.63 13.91 -6.41
CA PHE A 124 -4.68 13.02 -6.93
C PHE A 124 -5.95 13.04 -6.07
N ARG A 125 -5.81 12.92 -4.75
CA ARG A 125 -6.96 12.95 -3.83
C ARG A 125 -7.70 14.27 -3.89
N ALA A 126 -6.98 15.39 -3.84
CA ALA A 126 -7.57 16.72 -3.92
C ALA A 126 -8.38 16.90 -5.21
N GLY A 127 -7.82 16.51 -6.36
CA GLY A 127 -8.50 16.58 -7.65
C GLY A 127 -9.76 15.73 -7.72
N MET A 128 -9.69 14.49 -7.23
CA MET A 128 -10.85 13.60 -7.20
C MET A 128 -11.97 14.09 -6.26
N MET A 129 -11.61 14.55 -5.07
CA MET A 129 -12.57 15.10 -4.11
C MET A 129 -13.22 16.38 -4.62
N ALA A 130 -12.43 17.28 -5.23
CA ALA A 130 -12.96 18.50 -5.87
C ALA A 130 -13.94 18.20 -7.02
N ALA A 131 -13.73 17.09 -7.72
CA ALA A 131 -14.64 16.61 -8.76
C ALA A 131 -15.93 15.95 -8.21
N GLY A 132 -16.03 15.73 -6.90
CA GLY A 132 -17.21 15.16 -6.25
C GLY A 132 -17.18 13.65 -6.03
N PHE A 133 -16.04 12.99 -6.22
CA PHE A 133 -15.90 11.58 -5.88
C PHE A 133 -15.79 11.37 -4.37
N ASP A 134 -16.42 10.30 -3.89
CA ASP A 134 -16.24 9.82 -2.52
C ASP A 134 -14.94 9.01 -2.41
N ILE A 135 -13.95 9.59 -1.75
CA ILE A 135 -12.64 8.97 -1.51
C ILE A 135 -12.54 8.55 -0.06
N LYS A 136 -12.39 7.26 0.17
CA LYS A 136 -12.23 6.73 1.52
C LYS A 136 -10.94 7.25 2.18
N PRO A 137 -11.01 7.84 3.38
CA PRO A 137 -9.84 8.35 4.07
C PRO A 137 -8.80 7.24 4.36
N THR A 138 -7.54 7.54 4.10
CA THR A 138 -6.42 6.61 4.35
C THR A 138 -5.11 7.36 4.47
N GLN A 139 -4.14 6.77 5.15
CA GLN A 139 -2.80 7.33 5.34
C GLN A 139 -1.82 6.92 4.22
N SER A 140 -2.16 5.94 3.39
CA SER A 140 -1.25 5.36 2.38
C SER A 140 -1.45 5.94 0.98
N ALA A 141 -0.64 5.47 0.03
CA ALA A 141 -0.75 5.81 -1.40
C ALA A 141 -1.93 5.11 -2.12
N ILE A 142 -2.74 4.35 -1.41
CA ILE A 142 -3.97 3.75 -1.94
C ILE A 142 -5.10 4.75 -1.85
N CYS A 143 -5.79 4.97 -2.96
CA CYS A 143 -6.98 5.82 -3.05
C CYS A 143 -8.18 4.94 -3.44
N ALA A 144 -9.09 4.72 -2.51
CA ALA A 144 -10.30 3.95 -2.74
C ALA A 144 -11.43 4.90 -3.18
N VAL A 145 -11.76 4.88 -4.46
CA VAL A 145 -12.87 5.64 -5.08
C VAL A 145 -14.14 4.82 -4.93
N MET A 146 -15.05 5.25 -4.07
CA MET A 146 -16.24 4.49 -3.72
C MET A 146 -17.29 4.58 -4.81
N LEU A 147 -17.77 3.41 -5.26
CA LEU A 147 -18.85 3.28 -6.25
C LEU A 147 -20.04 2.49 -5.71
N TYR A 148 -19.82 1.77 -4.60
CA TYR A 148 -20.84 0.99 -3.86
C TYR A 148 -21.42 -0.20 -4.60
N ASP A 149 -21.80 -0.05 -5.89
CA ASP A 149 -22.38 -1.09 -6.73
C ASP A 149 -21.33 -1.93 -7.47
N ALA A 150 -21.48 -3.25 -7.45
CA ALA A 150 -20.53 -4.18 -8.00
C ALA A 150 -20.43 -4.11 -9.54
N LYS A 151 -21.57 -3.99 -10.22
CA LYS A 151 -21.61 -3.89 -11.68
C LYS A 151 -21.04 -2.55 -12.14
N LEU A 152 -21.45 -1.47 -11.47
CA LEU A 152 -20.94 -0.13 -11.74
C LEU A 152 -19.40 -0.09 -11.62
N SER A 153 -18.83 -0.73 -10.59
CA SER A 153 -17.37 -0.74 -10.39
C SER A 153 -16.62 -1.48 -11.50
N GLN A 154 -17.20 -2.53 -12.06
CA GLN A 154 -16.63 -3.28 -13.19
C GLN A 154 -16.73 -2.49 -14.49
N ASP A 155 -17.93 -1.97 -14.79
CA ASP A 155 -18.20 -1.19 -16.02
C ASP A 155 -17.33 0.10 -16.03
N PHE A 156 -17.19 0.75 -14.87
CA PHE A 156 -16.37 1.94 -14.72
C PHE A 156 -14.87 1.64 -14.94
N ALA A 157 -14.37 0.53 -14.38
CA ALA A 157 -12.98 0.09 -14.57
C ALA A 157 -12.69 -0.26 -16.04
N ALA A 158 -13.63 -0.94 -16.73
CA ALA A 158 -13.52 -1.25 -18.14
C ALA A 158 -13.40 0.02 -18.99
N ARG A 159 -14.23 1.03 -18.74
CA ARG A 159 -14.20 2.31 -19.45
C ARG A 159 -12.91 3.11 -19.18
N LEU A 160 -12.37 3.04 -17.97
CA LEU A 160 -11.06 3.64 -17.66
C LEU A 160 -9.93 2.95 -18.44
N GLN A 161 -10.03 1.64 -18.64
CA GLN A 161 -9.06 0.90 -19.45
C GLN A 161 -9.08 1.35 -20.91
N ASP A 162 -10.26 1.69 -21.48
CA ASP A 162 -10.36 2.25 -22.82
C ASP A 162 -9.69 3.63 -22.94
N GLU A 163 -9.62 4.40 -21.84
CA GLU A 163 -8.86 5.66 -21.75
C GLU A 163 -7.36 5.43 -21.44
N GLY A 164 -6.90 4.18 -21.38
CA GLY A 164 -5.51 3.80 -21.08
C GLY A 164 -5.14 3.90 -19.60
N ILE A 165 -6.12 3.80 -18.70
CA ILE A 165 -5.92 3.84 -17.25
C ILE A 165 -6.24 2.47 -16.67
N PHE A 166 -5.20 1.79 -16.21
CA PHE A 166 -5.30 0.43 -15.67
C PHE A 166 -5.66 0.46 -14.18
N VAL A 167 -6.91 0.18 -13.90
CA VAL A 167 -7.45 0.05 -12.54
C VAL A 167 -8.33 -1.18 -12.42
N THR A 168 -8.62 -1.60 -11.20
CA THR A 168 -9.48 -2.74 -10.91
C THR A 168 -10.65 -2.33 -10.02
N GLY A 169 -11.84 -2.73 -10.42
CA GLY A 169 -13.03 -2.67 -9.57
C GLY A 169 -13.01 -3.79 -8.54
N PHE A 170 -13.13 -3.43 -7.26
CA PHE A 170 -13.23 -4.39 -6.16
C PHE A 170 -14.67 -4.46 -5.66
N TYR A 171 -15.20 -5.68 -5.58
CA TYR A 171 -16.56 -5.98 -5.14
C TYR A 171 -16.60 -7.27 -4.32
N TYR A 172 -17.75 -7.65 -3.82
CA TYR A 172 -17.90 -8.90 -3.06
C TYR A 172 -17.46 -10.12 -3.88
N PRO A 173 -16.70 -11.07 -3.30
CA PRO A 173 -16.38 -11.23 -1.87
C PRO A 173 -15.10 -10.50 -1.40
N VAL A 174 -14.38 -9.80 -2.28
CA VAL A 174 -13.12 -9.12 -1.94
C VAL A 174 -13.33 -7.95 -0.97
N VAL A 175 -14.45 -7.27 -1.13
CA VAL A 175 -14.95 -6.24 -0.20
C VAL A 175 -16.39 -6.56 0.20
N PRO A 176 -16.93 -6.03 1.31
CA PRO A 176 -18.32 -6.27 1.71
C PRO A 176 -19.31 -5.87 0.64
N LYS A 177 -20.49 -6.53 0.62
CA LYS A 177 -21.60 -6.15 -0.28
C LYS A 177 -21.99 -4.69 -0.07
N GLY A 178 -22.28 -3.97 -1.16
CA GLY A 178 -22.60 -2.54 -1.12
C GLY A 178 -21.39 -1.63 -0.84
N GLN A 179 -20.18 -2.15 -0.93
CA GLN A 179 -18.92 -1.42 -0.67
C GLN A 179 -17.97 -1.52 -1.85
N ALA A 180 -18.49 -1.69 -3.06
CA ALA A 180 -17.65 -1.77 -4.24
C ALA A 180 -16.94 -0.44 -4.52
N ARG A 181 -15.73 -0.53 -5.04
CA ARG A 181 -14.85 0.61 -5.26
C ARG A 181 -13.85 0.36 -6.37
N ILE A 182 -13.29 1.40 -6.92
CA ILE A 182 -12.05 1.33 -7.68
C ILE A 182 -10.89 1.65 -6.75
N ARG A 183 -9.89 0.77 -6.72
CA ARG A 183 -8.66 0.99 -5.96
C ARG A 183 -7.60 1.56 -6.90
N VAL A 184 -7.25 2.83 -6.68
CA VAL A 184 -6.14 3.47 -7.36
C VAL A 184 -4.89 3.37 -6.48
N GLN A 185 -3.77 3.03 -7.09
CA GLN A 185 -2.46 3.01 -6.44
C GLN A 185 -1.59 4.08 -7.08
N VAL A 186 -1.37 5.17 -6.36
CA VAL A 186 -0.49 6.24 -6.80
C VAL A 186 0.97 5.83 -6.60
N SER A 187 1.85 6.27 -7.49
CA SER A 187 3.28 5.97 -7.48
C SER A 187 4.10 7.25 -7.53
N ALA A 188 5.29 7.21 -6.94
CA ALA A 188 6.31 8.24 -7.12
C ALA A 188 6.77 8.39 -8.58
N GLY A 189 6.58 7.35 -9.41
CA GLY A 189 6.89 7.38 -10.84
C GLY A 189 5.87 8.11 -11.70
N HIS A 190 4.69 8.44 -11.18
CA HIS A 190 3.71 9.23 -11.94
C HIS A 190 4.14 10.70 -12.03
N THR A 191 3.93 11.29 -13.22
CA THR A 191 4.04 12.75 -13.39
C THR A 191 2.71 13.42 -13.07
N THR A 192 2.74 14.73 -12.82
CA THR A 192 1.52 15.51 -12.58
C THR A 192 0.57 15.43 -13.76
N GLU A 193 1.07 15.51 -14.99
CA GLU A 193 0.27 15.41 -16.22
C GLU A 193 -0.43 14.05 -16.35
N GLN A 194 0.23 12.96 -15.92
CA GLN A 194 -0.39 11.63 -15.91
C GLN A 194 -1.50 11.55 -14.88
N LEU A 195 -1.31 12.14 -13.70
CA LEU A 195 -2.34 12.19 -12.67
C LEU A 195 -3.52 13.07 -13.09
N ASP A 196 -3.28 14.23 -13.70
CA ASP A 196 -4.32 15.11 -14.23
C ASP A 196 -5.13 14.43 -15.35
N ARG A 197 -4.47 13.71 -16.24
CA ARG A 197 -5.13 12.90 -17.25
C ARG A 197 -6.01 11.82 -16.61
N CYS A 198 -5.51 11.16 -15.57
CA CYS A 198 -6.26 10.15 -14.83
C CYS A 198 -7.51 10.75 -14.19
N ILE A 199 -7.37 11.89 -13.49
CA ILE A 199 -8.49 12.62 -12.88
C ILE A 199 -9.51 13.02 -13.95
N ALA A 200 -9.07 13.57 -15.09
CA ALA A 200 -9.97 13.97 -16.18
C ALA A 200 -10.75 12.79 -16.74
N ALA A 201 -10.14 11.62 -16.91
CA ALA A 201 -10.82 10.41 -17.34
C ALA A 201 -11.87 9.93 -16.32
N PHE A 202 -11.51 9.92 -15.03
CA PHE A 202 -12.50 9.64 -13.97
C PHE A 202 -13.67 10.60 -13.99
N VAL A 203 -13.42 11.89 -14.15
CA VAL A 203 -14.48 12.92 -14.22
C VAL A 203 -15.38 12.72 -15.42
N LYS A 204 -14.82 12.50 -16.61
CA LYS A 204 -15.58 12.22 -17.84
C LYS A 204 -16.52 11.03 -17.63
N ILE A 205 -15.95 9.89 -17.24
CA ILE A 205 -16.71 8.64 -17.05
C ILE A 205 -17.70 8.78 -15.88
N GLY A 206 -17.30 9.43 -14.81
CA GLY A 206 -18.14 9.67 -13.64
C GLY A 206 -19.42 10.44 -13.96
N LYS A 207 -19.32 11.46 -14.82
CA LYS A 207 -20.48 12.22 -15.33
C LYS A 207 -21.36 11.38 -16.26
N GLU A 208 -20.75 10.67 -17.21
CA GLU A 208 -21.47 9.82 -18.17
C GLU A 208 -22.21 8.66 -17.50
N MET A 209 -21.69 8.16 -16.38
CA MET A 209 -22.30 7.07 -15.59
C MET A 209 -23.12 7.57 -14.39
N ASN A 210 -23.34 8.88 -14.26
CA ASN A 210 -24.10 9.52 -13.17
C ASN A 210 -23.56 9.22 -11.76
N VAL A 211 -22.25 9.03 -11.61
CA VAL A 211 -21.57 8.87 -10.32
C VAL A 211 -21.32 10.22 -9.65
N ILE A 212 -21.01 11.22 -10.45
CA ILE A 212 -20.84 12.63 -10.05
C ILE A 212 -21.68 13.55 -10.95
N LYS A 213 -21.89 14.79 -10.49
CA LYS A 213 -22.66 15.81 -11.23
C LYS A 213 -21.82 16.55 -12.25
#